data_3f73099e24d67132eda4cdc3c469dc53
#
_entry.id   3f73099e24d67132eda4cdc3c469dc53
#
_cell.length_a   1.000
_cell.length_b   1.000
_cell.length_c   1.000
_cell.angle_alpha   90.00
_cell.angle_beta   90.00
_cell.angle_gamma   90.00
#
_symmetry.space_group_name_H-M   'P 1'
#
loop_
_entity.id
_entity.type
_entity.pdbx_description
1 polymer ?
#
loop_
_entity_poly.entity_id
_entity_poly.type
_entity_poly.pdbx_seq_one_letter_code
_entity_poly.pdbx_strand_id
1 'polypeptide(L)'
;MHQRPFVFSALLAIGALAGVYGCAQKEEANVPAHRFFHVQLGANEKQPVSGRLLLFAMNAAAAKAQSKGGTVTDIDADPFHPTQTSIAAENIDRLTPGEMVDIDADHVAYPAAWSALPAGDYVVQAVLDVGHDYNYLGRTAGDIVSKVVTVHLPDNAIPTLTLDQTVPSQDPWKLPDSMPAPLRQAAAAAEQHSQLIDFVSPSLTAFWGRPIHMLGRVLLPPGYDASSDQRYPTVYFTHGFGGNNDRFGRVMAYVEAGMASGQMPPMIWVFLDESSATGTHEFADSVNNGPWGQALTTELIPYLESHYKMDGDANGRFLNGHSSGGWATLWLQTRYPQIFGGTWSTSPDPSDFHDFTGPDLYAPHANVYHKPDGTPWPLVRDKGQVLGTFEQFAKMERVLGPYGGQMASFEWVFSPRGKDGRPEQLFNRDTGDVDPAVLAYWSDHYDIAYRLQNNWPALKPDLDGKIHLYVGTADTFYLDGAAHRLKAVLDGLHAHAEFRFIPGRTHFDLYKVGDDPYALLKQISWSMYAVARPDTKLKPAVNQAP
;
A
#
# COMPACT_ATOMS: atom_id res chain seq x y z
N MET A 1 43.67 -49.27 -46.54
CA MET A 1 44.42 -48.67 -47.65
C MET A 1 44.79 -47.28 -47.21
N HIS A 2 45.99 -47.11 -46.71
CA HIS A 2 47.16 -46.56 -47.41
C HIS A 2 46.88 -45.11 -47.88
N GLN A 3 47.57 -44.00 -47.60
CA GLN A 3 48.95 -43.79 -47.16
C GLN A 3 49.09 -42.33 -46.64
N ARG A 4 50.11 -42.15 -45.82
CA ARG A 4 50.75 -40.91 -45.39
C ARG A 4 51.62 -40.30 -46.53
N PRO A 5 52.49 -39.31 -46.29
CA PRO A 5 52.40 -37.90 -45.90
C PRO A 5 53.22 -37.00 -46.87
N PHE A 6 53.26 -35.69 -46.66
CA PHE A 6 54.43 -34.91 -47.14
C PHE A 6 54.76 -33.76 -46.16
N VAL A 7 55.98 -33.81 -45.70
CA VAL A 7 56.74 -32.81 -44.94
C VAL A 7 57.41 -31.86 -45.95
N PHE A 8 57.35 -30.56 -45.70
CA PHE A 8 58.38 -29.66 -46.23
C PHE A 8 58.75 -28.61 -45.16
N SER A 9 60.02 -28.71 -44.77
CA SER A 9 60.74 -27.69 -44.00
C SER A 9 61.37 -26.64 -44.97
N ALA A 10 61.34 -25.37 -44.57
CA ALA A 10 62.37 -24.42 -45.03
C ALA A 10 62.31 -23.13 -44.17
N LEU A 11 63.31 -22.95 -43.38
CA LEU A 11 64.32 -21.86 -43.26
C LEU A 11 63.86 -20.52 -42.71
N LEU A 12 64.65 -20.18 -41.65
CA LEU A 12 64.81 -18.91 -40.94
C LEU A 12 65.08 -17.74 -41.84
N ALA A 13 64.52 -16.59 -41.48
CA ALA A 13 65.16 -15.27 -41.66
C ALA A 13 64.89 -14.44 -40.37
N ILE A 14 65.97 -14.14 -39.67
CA ILE A 14 66.05 -13.26 -38.50
C ILE A 14 66.01 -11.82 -38.99
N GLY A 15 64.94 -11.08 -38.62
CA GLY A 15 64.82 -9.65 -38.74
C GLY A 15 64.49 -9.05 -37.37
N ALA A 16 65.54 -8.45 -36.74
CA ALA A 16 65.35 -7.74 -35.49
C ALA A 16 64.65 -6.39 -35.77
N LEU A 17 63.40 -6.23 -35.36
CA LEU A 17 62.73 -4.95 -35.20
C LEU A 17 62.43 -4.76 -33.70
N ALA A 18 63.17 -3.81 -33.10
CA ALA A 18 62.86 -3.32 -31.77
C ALA A 18 61.51 -2.58 -31.79
N GLY A 19 60.44 -3.29 -31.44
CA GLY A 19 59.17 -2.70 -31.18
C GLY A 19 59.05 -2.25 -29.72
N VAL A 20 58.94 -0.95 -29.54
CA VAL A 20 58.59 -0.34 -28.23
C VAL A 20 57.23 -0.86 -27.82
N TYR A 21 57.22 -1.80 -26.89
CA TYR A 21 55.97 -2.16 -26.16
C TYR A 21 55.67 -1.00 -25.21
N GLY A 22 54.83 -0.08 -25.68
CA GLY A 22 54.07 0.79 -24.77
C GLY A 22 53.10 -0.10 -23.97
N CYS A 23 53.40 -0.35 -22.70
CA CYS A 23 52.42 -0.81 -21.75
C CYS A 23 51.31 0.25 -21.68
N ALA A 24 50.23 0.05 -22.41
CA ALA A 24 48.97 0.69 -22.06
C ALA A 24 48.58 0.11 -20.67
N GLN A 25 48.88 0.86 -19.61
CA GLN A 25 48.24 0.67 -18.34
C GLN A 25 46.73 0.82 -18.63
N LYS A 26 45.96 -0.28 -18.56
CA LYS A 26 44.55 -0.18 -18.33
C LYS A 26 44.41 0.65 -17.05
N GLU A 27 43.87 1.86 -17.16
CA GLU A 27 43.31 2.54 -16.01
C GLU A 27 42.32 1.54 -15.40
N GLU A 28 42.70 0.93 -14.28
CA GLU A 28 41.72 0.28 -13.40
C GLU A 28 40.75 1.40 -13.06
N ALA A 29 39.50 1.26 -13.51
CA ALA A 29 38.44 2.14 -13.12
C ALA A 29 38.45 2.16 -11.58
N ASN A 30 38.71 3.33 -11.02
CA ASN A 30 38.78 3.55 -9.59
C ASN A 30 37.36 3.32 -9.06
N VAL A 31 37.04 2.07 -8.72
CA VAL A 31 35.74 1.73 -8.10
C VAL A 31 35.72 2.47 -6.76
N PRO A 32 34.79 3.39 -6.55
CA PRO A 32 34.71 4.10 -5.28
C PRO A 32 34.69 3.11 -4.13
N ALA A 33 35.42 3.39 -3.06
CA ALA A 33 35.35 2.58 -1.85
C ALA A 33 33.90 2.61 -1.30
N HIS A 34 33.37 1.45 -0.90
CA HIS A 34 32.05 1.35 -0.31
C HIS A 34 31.91 2.25 0.93
N ARG A 35 30.70 2.74 1.17
CA ARG A 35 30.35 3.59 2.30
C ARG A 35 29.73 2.75 3.42
N PHE A 36 30.40 2.71 4.55
CA PHE A 36 29.94 2.00 5.74
C PHE A 36 29.45 3.01 6.79
N PHE A 37 28.33 2.68 7.41
CA PHE A 37 27.78 3.41 8.54
C PHE A 37 27.73 2.50 9.77
N HIS A 38 28.20 3.01 10.90
CA HIS A 38 28.15 2.32 12.19
C HIS A 38 26.82 2.60 12.86
N VAL A 39 26.04 1.55 13.11
CA VAL A 39 24.75 1.65 13.82
C VAL A 39 24.82 0.83 15.08
N GLN A 40 24.49 1.44 16.21
CA GLN A 40 24.53 0.80 17.52
C GLN A 40 23.13 0.75 18.13
N LEU A 41 22.73 -0.41 18.66
CA LEU A 41 21.54 -0.49 19.50
C LEU A 41 21.80 0.17 20.85
N GLY A 42 20.91 1.07 21.28
CA GLY A 42 21.02 1.77 22.54
C GLY A 42 21.07 0.81 23.74
N ALA A 43 21.90 1.10 24.72
CA ALA A 43 22.02 0.28 25.92
C ALA A 43 20.75 0.27 26.80
N ASN A 44 19.80 1.16 26.53
CA ASN A 44 18.51 1.24 27.24
C ASN A 44 17.52 0.18 26.78
N GLU A 45 17.72 -0.41 25.61
CA GLU A 45 16.93 -1.54 25.15
C GLU A 45 17.18 -2.76 26.06
N LYS A 46 16.12 -3.50 26.36
CA LYS A 46 16.18 -4.58 27.35
C LYS A 46 16.42 -5.96 26.74
N GLN A 47 16.11 -6.09 25.46
CA GLN A 47 16.14 -7.37 24.74
C GLN A 47 16.85 -7.20 23.40
N PRO A 48 17.45 -8.25 22.87
CA PRO A 48 17.88 -8.27 21.48
C PRO A 48 16.69 -8.04 20.55
N VAL A 49 16.93 -7.33 19.46
CA VAL A 49 15.92 -7.01 18.44
C VAL A 49 16.34 -7.56 17.09
N SER A 50 15.39 -7.80 16.23
CA SER A 50 15.57 -8.09 14.79
C SER A 50 14.70 -7.13 13.98
N GLY A 51 14.99 -6.98 12.72
CA GLY A 51 14.19 -6.11 11.85
C GLY A 51 14.91 -5.74 10.56
N ARG A 52 14.28 -4.87 9.79
CA ARG A 52 14.90 -4.22 8.64
C ARG A 52 15.57 -2.94 9.08
N LEU A 53 16.89 -2.89 9.02
CA LEU A 53 17.63 -1.66 9.32
C LEU A 53 17.70 -0.82 8.05
N LEU A 54 17.13 0.38 8.14
CA LEU A 54 17.05 1.37 7.08
C LEU A 54 17.95 2.56 7.44
N LEU A 55 18.73 3.03 6.48
CA LEU A 55 19.41 4.31 6.54
C LEU A 55 18.77 5.26 5.56
N PHE A 56 18.43 6.45 6.01
CA PHE A 56 17.91 7.54 5.20
C PHE A 56 18.92 8.68 5.15
N ALA A 57 19.21 9.19 3.96
CA ALA A 57 20.02 10.39 3.77
C ALA A 57 19.32 11.37 2.84
N MET A 58 19.29 12.62 3.24
CA MET A 58 18.78 13.73 2.42
C MET A 58 19.81 14.86 2.39
N ASN A 59 19.96 15.54 1.26
CA ASN A 59 20.77 16.74 1.19
C ASN A 59 20.32 17.74 2.28
N ALA A 60 21.26 18.26 3.07
CA ALA A 60 20.95 19.08 4.25
C ALA A 60 20.16 20.35 3.92
N ALA A 61 20.43 20.98 2.75
CA ALA A 61 19.69 22.17 2.32
C ALA A 61 18.25 21.82 1.92
N ALA A 62 18.04 20.66 1.25
CA ALA A 62 16.72 20.17 0.90
C ALA A 62 15.89 19.82 2.15
N ALA A 63 16.49 19.09 3.09
CA ALA A 63 15.84 18.75 4.37
C ALA A 63 15.43 19.99 5.17
N LYS A 64 16.30 21.01 5.21
CA LYS A 64 15.99 22.29 5.87
C LYS A 64 14.85 23.04 5.17
N ALA A 65 14.78 22.99 3.86
CA ALA A 65 13.69 23.60 3.09
C ALA A 65 12.37 22.88 3.38
N GLN A 66 12.36 21.55 3.42
CA GLN A 66 11.19 20.73 3.71
C GLN A 66 10.67 20.96 5.14
N SER A 67 11.58 21.13 6.13
CA SER A 67 11.22 21.48 7.52
C SER A 67 10.80 22.95 7.69
N LYS A 68 10.65 23.71 6.58
CA LYS A 68 10.35 25.15 6.59
C LYS A 68 11.30 25.96 7.46
N GLY A 69 12.57 25.57 7.53
CA GLY A 69 13.63 26.19 8.31
C GLY A 69 13.66 25.77 9.79
N GLY A 70 12.80 24.86 10.21
CA GLY A 70 12.82 24.23 11.54
C GLY A 70 13.93 23.20 11.71
N THR A 71 13.96 22.56 12.87
CA THR A 71 14.84 21.40 13.11
C THR A 71 14.34 20.18 12.33
N VAL A 72 15.24 19.49 11.62
CA VAL A 72 14.94 18.21 10.99
C VAL A 72 15.02 17.13 12.07
N THR A 73 13.88 16.54 12.43
CA THR A 73 13.77 15.50 13.46
C THR A 73 13.66 14.10 12.88
N ASP A 74 13.18 14.01 11.64
CA ASP A 74 12.92 12.76 10.94
C ASP A 74 13.25 12.89 9.45
N ILE A 75 13.62 11.76 8.86
CA ILE A 75 13.85 11.60 7.43
C ILE A 75 13.16 10.30 7.02
N ASP A 76 12.27 10.37 6.02
CA ASP A 76 11.53 9.23 5.50
C ASP A 76 11.61 9.14 3.98
N ALA A 77 11.21 8.02 3.41
CA ALA A 77 10.96 7.88 1.99
C ALA A 77 9.72 8.68 1.60
N ASP A 78 9.72 9.26 0.40
CA ASP A 78 8.59 10.02 -0.13
C ASP A 78 8.26 9.53 -1.55
N PRO A 79 7.12 8.85 -1.78
CA PRO A 79 6.73 8.38 -3.09
C PRO A 79 6.44 9.50 -4.09
N PHE A 80 6.17 10.73 -3.62
CA PHE A 80 5.96 11.92 -4.46
C PHE A 80 7.27 12.58 -4.87
N HIS A 81 8.36 12.28 -4.17
CA HIS A 81 9.72 12.73 -4.49
C HIS A 81 10.69 11.54 -4.35
N PRO A 82 10.50 10.46 -5.16
CA PRO A 82 11.12 9.16 -4.91
C PRO A 82 12.65 9.16 -4.95
N THR A 83 13.29 10.19 -5.51
CA THR A 83 14.75 10.30 -5.56
C THR A 83 15.34 11.34 -4.60
N GLN A 84 14.50 11.98 -3.78
CA GLN A 84 14.94 13.05 -2.87
C GLN A 84 15.67 12.49 -1.64
N THR A 85 15.20 11.34 -1.15
CA THR A 85 15.83 10.62 -0.04
C THR A 85 16.59 9.42 -0.58
N SER A 86 17.88 9.34 -0.27
CA SER A 86 18.70 8.16 -0.51
C SER A 86 18.49 7.17 0.62
N ILE A 87 18.29 5.91 0.26
CA ILE A 87 17.95 4.84 1.19
C ILE A 87 18.98 3.74 1.05
N ALA A 88 19.45 3.21 2.17
CA ALA A 88 20.21 1.95 2.20
C ALA A 88 19.59 1.02 3.25
N ALA A 89 19.74 -0.28 3.07
CA ALA A 89 19.07 -1.24 3.94
C ALA A 89 19.85 -2.53 4.15
N GLU A 90 19.65 -3.13 5.32
CA GLU A 90 20.15 -4.46 5.67
C GLU A 90 19.16 -5.18 6.60
N ASN A 91 19.03 -6.50 6.46
CA ASN A 91 18.25 -7.29 7.41
C ASN A 91 19.11 -7.64 8.63
N ILE A 92 18.59 -7.37 9.80
CA ILE A 92 19.23 -7.68 11.08
C ILE A 92 18.49 -8.83 11.73
N ASP A 93 19.11 -10.01 11.77
CA ASP A 93 18.54 -11.20 12.41
C ASP A 93 18.52 -11.05 13.93
N ARG A 94 19.55 -10.41 14.49
CA ARG A 94 19.69 -10.18 15.92
C ARG A 94 20.69 -9.05 16.20
N LEU A 95 20.26 -8.05 16.94
CA LEU A 95 21.12 -6.97 17.46
C LEU A 95 20.91 -6.86 18.97
N THR A 96 21.99 -7.01 19.73
CA THR A 96 21.97 -6.99 21.19
C THR A 96 22.15 -5.56 21.72
N PRO A 97 21.53 -5.18 22.86
CA PRO A 97 21.74 -3.86 23.45
C PRO A 97 23.23 -3.53 23.64
N GLY A 98 23.65 -2.37 23.11
CA GLY A 98 25.03 -1.92 23.09
C GLY A 98 25.90 -2.49 21.96
N GLU A 99 25.42 -3.46 21.21
CA GLU A 99 26.10 -4.02 20.03
C GLU A 99 26.04 -3.05 18.86
N MET A 100 27.08 -3.08 18.03
CA MET A 100 27.22 -2.25 16.83
C MET A 100 27.29 -3.15 15.59
N VAL A 101 26.66 -2.69 14.51
CA VAL A 101 26.69 -3.31 13.19
C VAL A 101 27.15 -2.28 12.19
N ASP A 102 27.90 -2.74 11.18
CA ASP A 102 28.34 -1.92 10.05
C ASP A 102 27.43 -2.17 8.86
N ILE A 103 26.77 -1.11 8.36
CA ILE A 103 25.93 -1.19 7.18
C ILE A 103 26.71 -0.71 5.97
N ASP A 104 26.76 -1.54 4.93
CA ASP A 104 27.24 -1.16 3.60
C ASP A 104 26.12 -0.40 2.85
N ALA A 105 26.21 0.92 2.82
CA ALA A 105 25.24 1.78 2.17
C ALA A 105 25.28 1.73 0.63
N ASP A 106 26.16 0.91 0.05
CA ASP A 106 26.25 0.70 -1.39
C ASP A 106 25.64 -0.63 -1.85
N HIS A 107 25.44 -1.58 -0.93
CA HIS A 107 25.02 -2.94 -1.28
C HIS A 107 23.54 -3.02 -1.66
N VAL A 108 22.65 -2.56 -0.79
CA VAL A 108 21.21 -2.47 -1.04
C VAL A 108 20.79 -1.02 -0.89
N ALA A 109 20.79 -0.29 -1.99
CA ALA A 109 20.60 1.16 -1.97
C ALA A 109 19.67 1.66 -3.09
N TYR A 110 19.05 2.81 -2.86
CA TYR A 110 18.21 3.54 -3.81
C TYR A 110 18.33 5.06 -3.55
N PRO A 111 18.30 5.94 -4.57
CA PRO A 111 18.26 5.64 -6.01
C PRO A 111 19.58 5.15 -6.57
N ALA A 112 20.65 5.26 -5.82
CA ALA A 112 22.00 4.84 -6.20
C ALA A 112 22.80 4.43 -4.96
N ALA A 113 23.94 3.76 -5.16
CA ALA A 113 24.95 3.52 -4.14
C ALA A 113 25.40 4.85 -3.50
N TRP A 114 25.59 4.89 -2.18
CA TRP A 114 25.91 6.15 -1.49
C TRP A 114 27.32 6.66 -1.78
N SER A 115 28.21 5.80 -2.23
CA SER A 115 29.52 6.22 -2.77
C SER A 115 29.41 7.08 -4.04
N ALA A 116 28.27 6.98 -4.76
CA ALA A 116 27.97 7.78 -5.95
C ALA A 116 27.20 9.08 -5.64
N LEU A 117 26.86 9.35 -4.38
CA LEU A 117 26.16 10.58 -4.00
C LEU A 117 27.09 11.79 -4.23
N PRO A 118 26.55 12.93 -4.70
CA PRO A 118 27.32 14.16 -4.84
C PRO A 118 27.98 14.58 -3.52
N ALA A 119 29.18 15.14 -3.59
CA ALA A 119 29.86 15.68 -2.42
C ALA A 119 29.03 16.81 -1.79
N GLY A 120 28.91 16.82 -0.46
CA GLY A 120 28.14 17.83 0.26
C GLY A 120 27.66 17.38 1.63
N ASP A 121 26.91 18.25 2.28
CA ASP A 121 26.32 17.98 3.59
C ASP A 121 24.98 17.24 3.44
N TYR A 122 24.84 16.16 4.19
CA TYR A 122 23.63 15.34 4.27
C TYR A 122 23.19 15.22 5.73
N VAL A 123 21.89 15.20 5.93
CA VAL A 123 21.28 14.73 7.19
C VAL A 123 21.01 13.24 7.04
N VAL A 124 21.39 12.45 8.06
CA VAL A 124 21.29 10.99 8.04
C VAL A 124 20.58 10.51 9.29
N GLN A 125 19.76 9.47 9.14
CA GLN A 125 19.04 8.82 10.26
C GLN A 125 18.97 7.32 10.01
N ALA A 126 19.13 6.53 11.08
CA ALA A 126 18.88 5.09 11.07
C ALA A 126 17.50 4.80 11.68
N VAL A 127 16.80 3.83 11.08
CA VAL A 127 15.52 3.30 11.54
C VAL A 127 15.60 1.78 11.50
N LEU A 128 15.35 1.12 12.63
CA LEU A 128 15.13 -0.32 12.66
C LEU A 128 13.63 -0.57 12.65
N ASP A 129 13.11 -0.99 11.49
CA ASP A 129 11.75 -1.45 11.28
C ASP A 129 11.61 -2.86 11.88
N VAL A 130 11.13 -2.92 13.11
CA VAL A 130 10.99 -4.17 13.88
C VAL A 130 9.79 -5.00 13.39
N GLY A 131 8.76 -4.32 12.92
CA GLY A 131 7.53 -4.93 12.42
C GLY A 131 7.63 -5.45 10.99
N HIS A 132 8.64 -5.05 10.23
CA HIS A 132 8.74 -5.25 8.78
C HIS A 132 7.55 -4.65 8.01
N ASP A 133 6.98 -3.56 8.52
CA ASP A 133 5.78 -2.90 7.99
C ASP A 133 6.02 -1.44 7.56
N TYR A 134 7.29 -1.00 7.52
CA TYR A 134 7.64 0.32 7.02
C TYR A 134 7.11 0.51 5.60
N ASN A 135 6.38 1.59 5.39
CA ASN A 135 5.78 1.95 4.11
C ASN A 135 5.77 3.48 3.91
N TYR A 136 5.07 3.98 2.89
CA TYR A 136 5.02 5.42 2.56
C TYR A 136 4.34 6.31 3.61
N LEU A 137 3.71 5.72 4.61
CA LEU A 137 3.20 6.46 5.77
C LEU A 137 4.27 6.63 6.87
N GLY A 138 5.50 6.17 6.58
CA GLY A 138 6.66 6.24 7.44
C GLY A 138 6.73 5.09 8.44
N ARG A 139 7.38 5.36 9.55
CA ARG A 139 7.63 4.41 10.64
C ARG A 139 6.38 4.13 11.47
N THR A 140 6.35 2.96 12.07
CA THR A 140 5.25 2.49 12.92
C THR A 140 5.64 2.43 14.39
N ALA A 141 4.65 2.23 15.26
CA ALA A 141 4.88 2.09 16.69
C ALA A 141 5.75 0.86 16.98
N GLY A 142 6.79 1.07 17.78
CA GLY A 142 7.75 0.01 18.11
C GLY A 142 9.04 0.05 17.29
N ASP A 143 9.08 0.75 16.17
CA ASP A 143 10.32 1.01 15.45
C ASP A 143 11.34 1.74 16.32
N ILE A 144 12.60 1.45 16.12
CA ILE A 144 13.68 2.07 16.89
C ILE A 144 14.49 2.98 15.99
N VAL A 145 14.61 4.24 16.38
CA VAL A 145 15.22 5.27 15.53
C VAL A 145 16.43 5.91 16.20
N SER A 146 17.37 6.37 15.39
CA SER A 146 18.44 7.25 15.84
C SER A 146 18.01 8.72 15.79
N LYS A 147 18.80 9.58 16.42
CA LYS A 147 18.75 11.01 16.12
C LYS A 147 19.22 11.27 14.69
N VAL A 148 18.69 12.34 14.11
CA VAL A 148 19.21 12.87 12.84
C VAL A 148 20.58 13.50 13.09
N VAL A 149 21.59 13.12 12.27
CA VAL A 149 22.94 13.68 12.32
C VAL A 149 23.30 14.30 10.98
N THR A 150 24.17 15.30 10.99
CA THR A 150 24.74 15.86 9.74
C THR A 150 26.08 15.22 9.48
N VAL A 151 26.28 14.77 8.26
CA VAL A 151 27.55 14.20 7.75
C VAL A 151 27.96 14.92 6.48
N HIS A 152 29.25 15.06 6.26
CA HIS A 152 29.80 15.53 4.99
C HIS A 152 30.26 14.33 4.15
N LEU A 153 29.69 14.14 2.97
CA LEU A 153 30.14 13.11 2.03
C LEU A 153 31.07 13.76 1.00
N PRO A 154 32.22 13.16 0.67
CA PRO A 154 32.62 11.78 0.95
C PRO A 154 33.54 11.57 2.18
N ASP A 155 33.44 12.35 3.24
CA ASP A 155 34.31 12.19 4.41
C ASP A 155 34.20 10.77 5.02
N ASN A 156 35.31 10.30 5.61
CA ASN A 156 35.33 8.98 6.28
C ASN A 156 35.01 9.06 7.79
N ALA A 157 34.93 10.26 8.35
CA ALA A 157 34.58 10.47 9.76
C ALA A 157 33.06 10.49 9.94
N ILE A 158 32.43 9.31 9.88
CA ILE A 158 30.98 9.17 10.06
C ILE A 158 30.69 8.85 11.53
N PRO A 159 29.81 9.62 12.19
CA PRO A 159 29.43 9.35 13.58
C PRO A 159 28.64 8.05 13.67
N THR A 160 28.76 7.35 14.80
CA THR A 160 27.89 6.22 15.11
C THR A 160 26.44 6.69 15.27
N LEU A 161 25.52 6.03 14.58
CA LEU A 161 24.08 6.24 14.71
C LEU A 161 23.56 5.33 15.82
N THR A 162 23.07 5.91 16.91
CA THR A 162 22.55 5.13 18.04
C THR A 162 21.03 5.04 17.95
N LEU A 163 20.51 3.82 17.85
CA LEU A 163 19.09 3.48 17.91
C LEU A 163 18.65 3.52 19.39
N ASP A 164 18.20 4.67 19.88
CA ASP A 164 17.88 4.90 21.29
C ASP A 164 16.48 5.51 21.54
N GLN A 165 15.68 5.67 20.48
CA GLN A 165 14.34 6.22 20.55
C GLN A 165 13.35 5.23 19.93
N THR A 166 12.38 4.78 20.71
CA THR A 166 11.29 3.94 20.19
C THR A 166 10.15 4.82 19.73
N VAL A 167 9.64 4.55 18.52
CA VAL A 167 8.47 5.26 17.98
C VAL A 167 7.25 4.90 18.84
N PRO A 168 6.59 5.90 19.45
CA PRO A 168 5.46 5.63 20.34
C PRO A 168 4.21 5.23 19.52
N SER A 169 3.33 4.46 20.15
CA SER A 169 1.98 4.24 19.62
C SER A 169 1.23 5.57 19.54
N GLN A 170 0.48 5.75 18.48
CA GLN A 170 -0.37 6.91 18.30
C GLN A 170 -1.75 6.64 18.91
N ASP A 171 -2.29 7.61 19.61
CA ASP A 171 -3.68 7.58 20.02
C ASP A 171 -4.56 7.93 18.80
N PRO A 172 -5.38 7.00 18.29
CA PRO A 172 -6.19 7.24 17.11
C PRO A 172 -7.21 8.37 17.29
N TRP A 173 -7.56 8.70 18.53
CA TRP A 173 -8.55 9.71 18.87
C TRP A 173 -7.97 11.11 19.06
N LYS A 174 -6.66 11.20 19.22
CA LYS A 174 -5.95 12.47 19.37
C LYS A 174 -5.72 13.12 18.01
N LEU A 175 -6.74 13.77 17.47
CA LEU A 175 -6.60 14.53 16.22
C LEU A 175 -5.69 15.75 16.41
N PRO A 176 -4.91 16.15 15.38
CA PRO A 176 -4.06 17.33 15.42
C PRO A 176 -4.82 18.62 15.84
N ASP A 177 -4.16 19.51 16.57
CA ASP A 177 -4.74 20.79 16.98
C ASP A 177 -5.14 21.70 15.82
N SER A 178 -4.55 21.49 14.65
CA SER A 178 -4.92 22.17 13.40
C SER A 178 -6.30 21.76 12.86
N MET A 179 -6.87 20.64 13.35
CA MET A 179 -8.22 20.21 12.98
C MET A 179 -9.29 21.07 13.69
N PRO A 180 -10.46 21.30 13.02
CA PRO A 180 -11.56 22.05 13.64
C PRO A 180 -11.99 21.47 15.00
N ALA A 181 -12.27 22.34 15.98
CA ALA A 181 -12.69 21.90 17.31
C ALA A 181 -13.93 20.98 17.30
N PRO A 182 -14.97 21.20 16.47
CA PRO A 182 -16.10 20.27 16.36
C PRO A 182 -15.68 18.86 15.95
N LEU A 183 -14.67 18.72 15.07
CA LEU A 183 -14.20 17.41 14.65
C LEU A 183 -13.41 16.70 15.77
N ARG A 184 -12.61 17.44 16.55
CA ARG A 184 -11.93 16.87 17.71
C ARG A 184 -12.93 16.41 18.79
N GLN A 185 -14.04 17.14 18.98
CA GLN A 185 -15.15 16.71 19.85
C GLN A 185 -15.84 15.46 19.32
N ALA A 186 -16.06 15.39 18.00
CA ALA A 186 -16.61 14.19 17.37
C ALA A 186 -15.67 12.97 17.48
N ALA A 187 -14.35 13.16 17.49
CA ALA A 187 -13.41 12.06 17.74
C ALA A 187 -13.59 11.49 19.15
N ALA A 188 -13.73 12.33 20.17
CA ALA A 188 -14.00 11.89 21.55
C ALA A 188 -15.37 11.18 21.67
N ALA A 189 -16.39 11.62 20.93
CA ALA A 189 -17.68 10.95 20.88
C ALA A 189 -17.58 9.60 20.16
N ALA A 190 -16.86 9.55 19.03
CA ALA A 190 -16.61 8.31 18.29
C ALA A 190 -15.87 7.28 19.14
N GLU A 191 -14.89 7.71 19.95
CA GLU A 191 -14.22 6.83 20.93
C GLU A 191 -15.23 6.16 21.87
N GLN A 192 -16.15 6.96 22.44
CA GLN A 192 -17.18 6.46 23.37
C GLN A 192 -18.20 5.54 22.71
N HIS A 193 -18.55 5.79 21.44
CA HIS A 193 -19.52 5.00 20.68
C HIS A 193 -18.88 3.83 19.94
N SER A 194 -17.56 3.67 20.00
CA SER A 194 -16.86 2.59 19.30
C SER A 194 -16.45 1.46 20.21
N GLN A 195 -16.34 0.27 19.62
CA GLN A 195 -15.81 -0.92 20.29
C GLN A 195 -14.75 -1.56 19.42
N LEU A 196 -13.66 -2.01 20.05
CA LEU A 196 -12.58 -2.72 19.37
C LEU A 196 -13.08 -4.10 18.95
N ILE A 197 -12.77 -4.50 17.72
CA ILE A 197 -12.88 -5.87 17.25
C ILE A 197 -11.51 -6.50 17.40
N ASP A 198 -11.45 -7.63 18.10
CA ASP A 198 -10.30 -8.51 18.20
C ASP A 198 -10.84 -9.94 18.14
N PHE A 199 -11.02 -10.43 16.91
CA PHE A 199 -11.65 -11.72 16.64
C PHE A 199 -10.62 -12.73 16.14
N VAL A 200 -10.37 -13.79 16.90
CA VAL A 200 -9.51 -14.90 16.46
C VAL A 200 -10.25 -15.75 15.44
N SER A 201 -9.82 -15.69 14.19
CA SER A 201 -10.43 -16.46 13.10
C SER A 201 -9.99 -17.94 13.14
N PRO A 202 -10.93 -18.90 13.21
CA PRO A 202 -10.62 -20.32 13.13
C PRO A 202 -9.94 -20.73 11.81
N SER A 203 -10.45 -20.26 10.66
CA SER A 203 -9.93 -20.64 9.34
C SER A 203 -8.54 -20.06 9.08
N LEU A 204 -8.31 -18.80 9.43
CA LEU A 204 -6.99 -18.17 9.31
C LEU A 204 -5.99 -18.79 10.30
N THR A 205 -6.42 -19.11 11.51
CA THR A 205 -5.61 -19.82 12.52
C THR A 205 -5.19 -21.20 12.00
N ALA A 206 -6.09 -21.94 11.38
CA ALA A 206 -5.78 -23.23 10.77
C ALA A 206 -4.79 -23.10 9.60
N PHE A 207 -4.93 -22.06 8.77
CA PHE A 207 -4.02 -21.80 7.66
C PHE A 207 -2.60 -21.47 8.13
N TRP A 208 -2.46 -20.59 9.12
CA TRP A 208 -1.17 -20.10 9.61
C TRP A 208 -0.53 -20.97 10.69
N GLY A 209 -1.28 -21.89 11.31
CA GLY A 209 -0.81 -22.71 12.42
C GLY A 209 -0.56 -21.93 13.73
N ARG A 210 -1.08 -20.72 13.84
CA ARG A 210 -1.04 -19.85 15.01
C ARG A 210 -2.28 -18.96 15.06
N PRO A 211 -2.68 -18.43 16.22
CA PRO A 211 -3.82 -17.53 16.32
C PRO A 211 -3.64 -16.32 15.39
N ILE A 212 -4.64 -16.08 14.53
CA ILE A 212 -4.73 -14.91 13.66
C ILE A 212 -5.96 -14.12 14.05
N HIS A 213 -5.73 -12.85 14.32
CA HIS A 213 -6.73 -11.90 14.77
C HIS A 213 -7.22 -11.07 13.59
N MET A 214 -8.53 -11.00 13.43
CA MET A 214 -9.19 -10.01 12.57
C MET A 214 -9.48 -8.79 13.43
N LEU A 215 -8.81 -7.70 13.12
CA LEU A 215 -8.88 -6.45 13.89
C LEU A 215 -9.83 -5.46 13.23
N GLY A 216 -10.31 -4.50 14.01
CA GLY A 216 -11.15 -3.42 13.52
C GLY A 216 -11.88 -2.70 14.65
N ARG A 217 -12.88 -1.88 14.26
CA ARG A 217 -13.71 -1.15 15.21
C ARG A 217 -15.16 -1.11 14.74
N VAL A 218 -16.09 -1.30 15.65
CA VAL A 218 -17.51 -1.05 15.42
C VAL A 218 -17.84 0.34 15.95
N LEU A 219 -18.36 1.23 15.11
CA LEU A 219 -18.92 2.52 15.51
C LEU A 219 -20.44 2.42 15.50
N LEU A 220 -21.06 2.61 16.65
CA LEU A 220 -22.50 2.58 16.84
C LEU A 220 -23.11 3.95 16.57
N PRO A 221 -24.31 4.03 15.97
CA PRO A 221 -24.96 5.32 15.74
C PRO A 221 -25.35 6.00 17.05
N PRO A 222 -25.37 7.34 17.12
CA PRO A 222 -25.88 8.05 18.27
C PRO A 222 -27.28 7.58 18.68
N GLY A 223 -27.47 7.30 19.96
CA GLY A 223 -28.72 6.77 20.49
C GLY A 223 -28.94 5.27 20.28
N TYR A 224 -27.89 4.53 19.91
CA TYR A 224 -27.97 3.06 19.87
C TYR A 224 -28.32 2.48 21.24
N ASP A 225 -29.32 1.61 21.26
CA ASP A 225 -29.77 0.91 22.46
C ASP A 225 -29.77 -0.61 22.21
N ALA A 226 -28.90 -1.32 22.89
CA ALA A 226 -28.76 -2.77 22.77
C ALA A 226 -30.00 -3.53 23.28
N SER A 227 -30.82 -2.90 24.14
CA SER A 227 -32.09 -3.50 24.66
C SER A 227 -33.27 -3.30 23.72
N SER A 228 -33.16 -2.40 22.74
CA SER A 228 -34.19 -2.13 21.74
C SER A 228 -34.27 -3.23 20.68
N ASP A 229 -35.45 -3.39 20.07
CA ASP A 229 -35.62 -4.24 18.87
C ASP A 229 -35.21 -3.55 17.57
N GLN A 230 -34.85 -2.26 17.62
CA GLN A 230 -34.40 -1.51 16.46
C GLN A 230 -33.09 -2.11 15.91
N ARG A 231 -33.09 -2.39 14.61
CA ARG A 231 -31.91 -2.86 13.88
C ARG A 231 -31.44 -1.79 12.90
N TYR A 232 -30.14 -1.86 12.58
CA TYR A 232 -29.46 -0.87 11.76
C TYR A 232 -28.78 -1.53 10.56
N PRO A 233 -28.83 -0.90 9.37
CA PRO A 233 -27.97 -1.27 8.26
C PRO A 233 -26.50 -1.14 8.69
N THR A 234 -25.65 -1.98 8.12
CA THR A 234 -24.23 -2.06 8.48
C THR A 234 -23.34 -1.77 7.29
N VAL A 235 -22.39 -0.87 7.46
CA VAL A 235 -21.33 -0.59 6.49
C VAL A 235 -20.06 -1.27 6.95
N TYR A 236 -19.51 -2.18 6.15
CA TYR A 236 -18.18 -2.74 6.31
C TYR A 236 -17.23 -1.89 5.50
N PHE A 237 -16.48 -1.05 6.19
CA PHE A 237 -15.51 -0.12 5.62
C PHE A 237 -14.09 -0.66 5.77
N THR A 238 -13.29 -0.62 4.70
CA THR A 238 -11.88 -0.97 4.76
C THR A 238 -11.00 0.15 4.21
N HIS A 239 -9.79 0.26 4.74
CA HIS A 239 -8.82 1.30 4.39
C HIS A 239 -8.05 0.95 3.11
N GLY A 240 -7.21 1.85 2.61
CA GLY A 240 -6.24 1.58 1.56
C GLY A 240 -4.90 1.13 2.11
N PHE A 241 -3.95 0.87 1.19
CA PHE A 241 -2.59 0.46 1.52
C PHE A 241 -1.92 1.40 2.52
N GLY A 242 -1.22 0.83 3.49
CA GLY A 242 -0.55 1.56 4.57
C GLY A 242 -1.48 2.02 5.71
N GLY A 243 -2.80 1.88 5.57
CA GLY A 243 -3.74 2.04 6.67
C GLY A 243 -3.61 0.90 7.70
N ASN A 244 -4.17 1.12 8.89
CA ASN A 244 -4.33 0.11 9.92
C ASN A 244 -5.37 0.56 10.96
N ASN A 245 -5.67 -0.29 11.93
CA ASN A 245 -6.66 -0.02 12.98
C ASN A 245 -6.42 1.29 13.75
N ASP A 246 -5.16 1.71 13.94
CA ASP A 246 -4.81 2.91 14.71
C ASP A 246 -5.00 4.22 13.92
N ARG A 247 -5.34 4.15 12.65
CA ARG A 247 -5.54 5.31 11.76
C ARG A 247 -7.00 5.64 11.48
N PHE A 248 -7.96 4.87 12.01
CA PHE A 248 -9.39 5.10 11.78
C PHE A 248 -9.99 6.32 12.49
N GLY A 249 -9.39 6.83 13.55
CA GLY A 249 -9.98 7.87 14.40
C GLY A 249 -10.51 9.08 13.63
N ARG A 250 -9.78 9.54 12.60
CA ARG A 250 -10.21 10.68 11.79
C ARG A 250 -11.48 10.39 10.97
N VAL A 251 -11.53 9.28 10.24
CA VAL A 251 -12.73 8.94 9.44
C VAL A 251 -13.91 8.64 10.34
N MET A 252 -13.69 7.96 11.46
CA MET A 252 -14.72 7.69 12.46
C MET A 252 -15.29 8.99 13.06
N ALA A 253 -14.45 10.01 13.33
CA ALA A 253 -14.92 11.31 13.77
C ALA A 253 -15.82 12.01 12.74
N TYR A 254 -15.52 11.91 11.46
CA TYR A 254 -16.40 12.44 10.41
C TYR A 254 -17.71 11.69 10.29
N VAL A 255 -17.71 10.36 10.42
CA VAL A 255 -18.91 9.55 10.40
C VAL A 255 -19.78 9.85 11.62
N GLU A 256 -19.20 9.92 12.81
CA GLU A 256 -19.87 10.29 14.05
C GLU A 256 -20.52 11.68 13.95
N ALA A 257 -19.77 12.69 13.52
CA ALA A 257 -20.29 14.04 13.32
C ALA A 257 -21.43 14.06 12.29
N GLY A 258 -21.29 13.27 11.22
CA GLY A 258 -22.29 13.13 10.16
C GLY A 258 -23.59 12.53 10.70
N MET A 259 -23.53 11.45 11.46
CA MET A 259 -24.71 10.82 12.06
C MET A 259 -25.34 11.69 13.15
N ALA A 260 -24.53 12.25 14.05
CA ALA A 260 -25.01 13.12 15.12
C ALA A 260 -25.71 14.37 14.61
N SER A 261 -25.26 14.94 13.49
CA SER A 261 -25.90 16.11 12.86
C SER A 261 -27.03 15.77 11.89
N GLY A 262 -27.32 14.49 11.63
CA GLY A 262 -28.30 14.05 10.63
C GLY A 262 -27.87 14.26 9.18
N GLN A 263 -26.59 14.61 8.93
CA GLN A 263 -26.02 14.68 7.58
C GLN A 263 -25.71 13.29 7.01
N MET A 264 -25.56 12.29 7.88
CA MET A 264 -25.51 10.87 7.54
C MET A 264 -26.65 10.14 8.23
N PRO A 265 -27.19 9.05 7.63
CA PRO A 265 -28.25 8.25 8.25
C PRO A 265 -27.68 7.42 9.41
N PRO A 266 -28.54 7.00 10.37
CA PRO A 266 -28.11 6.13 11.46
C PRO A 266 -27.81 4.72 10.94
N MET A 267 -26.54 4.35 10.92
CA MET A 267 -26.02 3.04 10.49
C MET A 267 -24.94 2.57 11.46
N ILE A 268 -24.74 1.27 11.57
CA ILE A 268 -23.55 0.71 12.23
C ILE A 268 -22.41 0.71 11.22
N TRP A 269 -21.25 1.23 11.60
CA TRP A 269 -20.06 1.21 10.78
C TRP A 269 -19.01 0.28 11.38
N VAL A 270 -18.59 -0.69 10.59
CA VAL A 270 -17.52 -1.63 10.95
C VAL A 270 -16.30 -1.26 10.16
N PHE A 271 -15.31 -0.67 10.82
CA PHE A 271 -14.02 -0.31 10.25
C PHE A 271 -13.10 -1.51 10.37
N LEU A 272 -12.83 -2.17 9.26
CA LEU A 272 -12.04 -3.39 9.17
C LEU A 272 -10.58 -3.07 8.87
N ASP A 273 -9.67 -3.67 9.63
CA ASP A 273 -8.25 -3.62 9.38
C ASP A 273 -7.86 -4.69 8.36
N GLU A 274 -7.32 -4.27 7.22
CA GLU A 274 -6.79 -5.18 6.19
C GLU A 274 -5.27 -5.21 6.16
N SER A 275 -4.61 -4.57 7.13
CA SER A 275 -3.16 -4.59 7.22
C SER A 275 -2.64 -5.96 7.65
N SER A 276 -1.47 -6.31 7.17
CA SER A 276 -0.75 -7.52 7.54
C SER A 276 0.75 -7.28 7.48
N ALA A 277 1.55 -8.20 8.02
CA ALA A 277 3.01 -8.16 7.90
C ALA A 277 3.51 -8.21 6.44
N THR A 278 2.64 -8.52 5.47
CA THR A 278 2.93 -8.56 4.04
C THR A 278 2.28 -7.42 3.25
N GLY A 279 1.85 -6.36 3.91
CA GLY A 279 1.16 -5.21 3.34
C GLY A 279 -0.34 -5.23 3.64
N THR A 280 -1.20 -5.45 2.64
CA THR A 280 -2.63 -5.65 2.79
C THR A 280 -3.03 -7.06 2.36
N HIS A 281 -4.09 -7.62 2.95
CA HIS A 281 -4.66 -8.89 2.50
C HIS A 281 -5.90 -8.71 1.61
N GLU A 282 -6.39 -7.47 1.47
CA GLU A 282 -7.50 -7.06 0.59
C GLU A 282 -8.77 -7.92 0.73
N PHE A 283 -8.95 -8.57 1.85
CA PHE A 283 -10.01 -9.57 2.09
C PHE A 283 -10.16 -10.58 0.95
N ALA A 284 -9.05 -10.89 0.25
CA ALA A 284 -9.02 -11.92 -0.77
C ALA A 284 -8.64 -13.28 -0.17
N ASP A 285 -9.24 -14.34 -0.70
CA ASP A 285 -8.82 -15.70 -0.37
C ASP A 285 -7.56 -16.01 -1.18
N SER A 286 -6.40 -16.09 -0.51
CA SER A 286 -5.08 -16.20 -1.12
C SER A 286 -4.34 -17.44 -0.66
N VAL A 287 -3.60 -18.07 -1.58
CA VAL A 287 -2.71 -19.21 -1.25
C VAL A 287 -1.54 -18.78 -0.36
N ASN A 288 -1.23 -17.48 -0.31
CA ASN A 288 -0.13 -16.94 0.49
C ASN A 288 -0.61 -16.36 1.82
N ASN A 289 -1.74 -15.64 1.83
CA ASN A 289 -2.23 -14.91 3.02
C ASN A 289 -3.37 -15.63 3.75
N GLY A 290 -3.97 -16.66 3.16
CA GLY A 290 -5.08 -17.40 3.75
C GLY A 290 -6.47 -16.93 3.29
N PRO A 291 -7.54 -17.54 3.83
CA PRO A 291 -8.91 -17.35 3.36
C PRO A 291 -9.59 -16.14 4.03
N TRP A 292 -9.10 -14.92 3.81
CA TRP A 292 -9.61 -13.71 4.49
C TRP A 292 -11.04 -13.33 4.11
N GLY A 293 -11.42 -13.52 2.85
CA GLY A 293 -12.80 -13.27 2.41
C GLY A 293 -13.79 -14.27 3.01
N GLN A 294 -13.41 -15.54 3.05
CA GLN A 294 -14.19 -16.57 3.73
C GLN A 294 -14.29 -16.28 5.23
N ALA A 295 -13.17 -15.96 5.90
CA ALA A 295 -13.17 -15.64 7.33
C ALA A 295 -14.08 -14.44 7.64
N LEU A 296 -14.03 -13.38 6.83
CA LEU A 296 -14.94 -12.25 6.99
C LEU A 296 -16.40 -12.66 6.87
N THR A 297 -16.75 -13.38 5.80
CA THR A 297 -18.17 -13.63 5.47
C THR A 297 -18.79 -14.76 6.28
N THR A 298 -18.02 -15.76 6.70
CA THR A 298 -18.55 -16.94 7.41
C THR A 298 -18.26 -16.98 8.90
N GLU A 299 -17.34 -16.13 9.39
CA GLU A 299 -16.94 -16.12 10.79
C GLU A 299 -17.19 -14.75 11.45
N LEU A 300 -16.51 -13.68 10.98
CA LEU A 300 -16.59 -12.37 11.64
C LEU A 300 -17.96 -11.70 11.49
N ILE A 301 -18.56 -11.69 10.30
CA ILE A 301 -19.89 -11.08 10.09
C ILE A 301 -20.94 -11.75 10.97
N PRO A 302 -21.10 -13.10 10.98
CA PRO A 302 -22.05 -13.76 11.89
C PRO A 302 -21.76 -13.48 13.37
N TYR A 303 -20.48 -13.40 13.77
CA TYR A 303 -20.11 -13.02 15.12
C TYR A 303 -20.62 -11.63 15.48
N LEU A 304 -20.35 -10.62 14.64
CA LEU A 304 -20.80 -9.24 14.87
C LEU A 304 -22.33 -9.13 14.91
N GLU A 305 -23.03 -9.79 14.01
CA GLU A 305 -24.50 -9.78 13.97
C GLU A 305 -25.16 -10.45 15.17
N SER A 306 -24.45 -11.35 15.85
CA SER A 306 -24.91 -11.93 17.11
C SER A 306 -24.72 -11.00 18.31
N HIS A 307 -23.83 -10.01 18.21
CA HIS A 307 -23.48 -9.09 19.31
C HIS A 307 -24.14 -7.71 19.17
N TYR A 308 -24.45 -7.29 17.94
CA TYR A 308 -25.00 -5.97 17.66
C TYR A 308 -26.36 -6.04 16.97
N LYS A 309 -27.14 -4.98 17.08
CA LYS A 309 -28.45 -4.86 16.42
C LYS A 309 -28.30 -4.53 14.93
N MET A 310 -27.62 -5.40 14.20
CA MET A 310 -27.46 -5.31 12.74
C MET A 310 -28.66 -5.93 12.02
N ASP A 311 -29.00 -5.47 10.82
CA ASP A 311 -30.13 -6.02 10.04
C ASP A 311 -29.97 -7.52 9.77
N GLY A 312 -28.74 -7.99 9.49
CA GLY A 312 -28.43 -9.41 9.39
C GLY A 312 -28.86 -10.06 8.06
N ASP A 313 -29.20 -9.27 7.06
CA ASP A 313 -29.52 -9.73 5.70
C ASP A 313 -28.71 -8.98 4.63
N ALA A 314 -28.76 -9.46 3.38
CA ALA A 314 -27.98 -8.88 2.30
C ALA A 314 -28.28 -7.39 2.08
N ASN A 315 -29.57 -6.99 2.11
CA ASN A 315 -29.95 -5.59 1.87
C ASN A 315 -29.57 -4.65 3.01
N GLY A 316 -29.14 -5.20 4.14
CA GLY A 316 -28.64 -4.47 5.29
C GLY A 316 -27.11 -4.46 5.41
N ARG A 317 -26.35 -5.15 4.50
CA ARG A 317 -24.89 -5.24 4.54
C ARG A 317 -24.28 -4.52 3.35
N PHE A 318 -23.49 -3.51 3.59
CA PHE A 318 -22.87 -2.68 2.54
C PHE A 318 -21.37 -2.66 2.67
N LEU A 319 -20.70 -2.54 1.52
CA LEU A 319 -19.25 -2.45 1.41
C LEU A 319 -18.85 -1.04 0.99
N ASN A 320 -17.85 -0.47 1.65
CA ASN A 320 -17.20 0.77 1.25
C ASN A 320 -15.71 0.71 1.55
N GLY A 321 -14.90 1.16 0.62
CA GLY A 321 -13.46 1.19 0.76
C GLY A 321 -12.81 2.13 -0.24
N HIS A 322 -11.54 2.46 0.01
CA HIS A 322 -10.78 3.39 -0.82
C HIS A 322 -9.43 2.76 -1.19
N SER A 323 -8.97 2.97 -2.45
CA SER A 323 -7.69 2.44 -2.92
C SER A 323 -7.68 0.90 -2.87
N SER A 324 -6.71 0.26 -2.19
CA SER A 324 -6.72 -1.19 -1.96
C SER A 324 -8.03 -1.65 -1.31
N GLY A 325 -8.55 -0.89 -0.32
CA GLY A 325 -9.88 -1.15 0.24
C GLY A 325 -11.01 -1.01 -0.77
N GLY A 326 -10.85 -0.15 -1.77
CA GLY A 326 -11.78 -0.04 -2.90
C GLY A 326 -11.79 -1.30 -3.75
N TRP A 327 -10.61 -1.86 -4.05
CA TRP A 327 -10.49 -3.14 -4.73
C TRP A 327 -11.05 -4.27 -3.87
N ALA A 328 -10.69 -4.34 -2.61
CA ALA A 328 -11.18 -5.34 -1.66
C ALA A 328 -12.72 -5.40 -1.63
N THR A 329 -13.37 -4.24 -1.60
CA THR A 329 -14.85 -4.18 -1.57
C THR A 329 -15.49 -4.57 -2.91
N LEU A 330 -14.89 -4.24 -4.05
CA LEU A 330 -15.30 -4.76 -5.36
C LEU A 330 -15.11 -6.28 -5.43
N TRP A 331 -13.97 -6.78 -4.98
CA TRP A 331 -13.68 -8.20 -4.93
C TRP A 331 -14.70 -8.96 -4.10
N LEU A 332 -14.94 -8.53 -2.85
CA LEU A 332 -15.92 -9.13 -1.95
C LEU A 332 -17.33 -9.14 -2.56
N GLN A 333 -17.77 -8.04 -3.17
CA GLN A 333 -19.08 -7.96 -3.82
C GLN A 333 -19.20 -8.95 -4.98
N THR A 334 -18.16 -9.10 -5.80
CA THR A 334 -18.20 -10.02 -6.94
C THR A 334 -17.99 -11.47 -6.52
N ARG A 335 -17.27 -11.71 -5.42
CA ARG A 335 -16.98 -13.05 -4.92
C ARG A 335 -18.12 -13.62 -4.08
N TYR A 336 -18.79 -12.77 -3.31
CA TYR A 336 -19.87 -13.12 -2.40
C TYR A 336 -21.14 -12.28 -2.66
N PRO A 337 -21.71 -12.30 -3.88
CA PRO A 337 -22.77 -11.37 -4.29
C PRO A 337 -24.07 -11.52 -3.53
N GLN A 338 -24.28 -12.68 -2.88
CA GLN A 338 -25.48 -12.97 -2.06
C GLN A 338 -25.36 -12.44 -0.63
N ILE A 339 -24.16 -12.12 -0.17
CA ILE A 339 -23.91 -11.68 1.22
C ILE A 339 -24.19 -10.18 1.38
N PHE A 340 -23.85 -9.37 0.35
CA PHE A 340 -23.88 -7.92 0.43
C PHE A 340 -24.94 -7.31 -0.49
N GLY A 341 -25.57 -6.24 -0.02
CA GLY A 341 -26.57 -5.46 -0.76
C GLY A 341 -25.98 -4.48 -1.77
N GLY A 342 -24.69 -4.23 -1.70
CA GLY A 342 -23.95 -3.39 -2.65
C GLY A 342 -22.58 -2.98 -2.16
N THR A 343 -21.72 -2.60 -3.11
CA THR A 343 -20.43 -1.98 -2.87
C THR A 343 -20.41 -0.56 -3.40
N TRP A 344 -19.83 0.36 -2.62
CA TRP A 344 -19.50 1.73 -3.02
C TRP A 344 -17.99 1.89 -2.95
N SER A 345 -17.34 1.43 -4.01
CA SER A 345 -15.89 1.43 -4.14
C SER A 345 -15.39 2.80 -4.58
N THR A 346 -14.30 3.27 -3.99
CA THR A 346 -13.73 4.58 -4.29
C THR A 346 -12.26 4.46 -4.66
N SER A 347 -11.88 5.00 -5.83
CA SER A 347 -10.53 4.92 -6.41
C SER A 347 -9.89 3.54 -6.21
N PRO A 348 -10.55 2.43 -6.62
CA PRO A 348 -10.02 1.08 -6.39
C PRO A 348 -8.67 0.89 -7.08
N ASP A 349 -7.82 0.06 -6.50
CA ASP A 349 -6.66 -0.50 -7.19
C ASP A 349 -7.10 -1.22 -8.48
N PRO A 350 -6.18 -1.52 -9.42
CA PRO A 350 -6.56 -1.98 -10.75
C PRO A 350 -7.53 -3.16 -10.75
N SER A 351 -8.74 -2.92 -11.23
CA SER A 351 -9.82 -3.90 -11.35
C SER A 351 -9.90 -4.56 -12.73
N ASP A 352 -9.02 -4.15 -13.65
CA ASP A 352 -8.80 -4.72 -14.98
C ASP A 352 -7.30 -4.60 -15.29
N PHE A 353 -6.61 -5.73 -15.40
CA PHE A 353 -5.17 -5.76 -15.59
C PHE A 353 -4.71 -5.39 -17.01
N HIS A 354 -5.64 -5.05 -17.91
CA HIS A 354 -5.32 -4.32 -19.14
C HIS A 354 -4.93 -2.85 -18.88
N ASP A 355 -5.10 -2.38 -17.65
CA ASP A 355 -4.61 -1.06 -17.19
C ASP A 355 -4.16 -1.18 -15.73
N PHE A 356 -2.94 -1.70 -15.54
CA PHE A 356 -2.35 -1.84 -14.21
C PHE A 356 -1.62 -0.53 -13.85
N THR A 357 -2.39 0.53 -13.54
CA THR A 357 -1.89 1.90 -13.32
C THR A 357 -1.17 2.48 -14.56
N GLY A 358 -1.62 2.07 -15.77
CA GLY A 358 -1.08 2.48 -17.07
C GLY A 358 -0.63 1.31 -17.95
N PRO A 359 0.33 0.45 -17.53
CA PRO A 359 0.74 -0.73 -18.29
C PRO A 359 -0.42 -1.69 -18.56
N ASP A 360 -0.54 -2.17 -19.81
CA ASP A 360 -1.35 -3.32 -20.17
C ASP A 360 -0.54 -4.59 -19.91
N LEU A 361 -0.86 -5.33 -18.85
CA LEU A 361 -0.13 -6.55 -18.50
C LEU A 361 -0.32 -7.68 -19.49
N TYR A 362 -1.41 -7.68 -20.29
CA TYR A 362 -1.70 -8.68 -21.31
C TYR A 362 -1.03 -8.39 -22.65
N ALA A 363 -0.39 -7.23 -22.81
CA ALA A 363 0.30 -6.89 -24.04
C ALA A 363 1.46 -7.87 -24.32
N PRO A 364 1.74 -8.23 -25.59
CA PRO A 364 2.94 -8.99 -25.92
C PRO A 364 4.20 -8.30 -25.38
N HIS A 365 5.03 -9.04 -24.65
CA HIS A 365 6.24 -8.49 -23.99
C HIS A 365 5.93 -7.31 -23.06
N ALA A 366 4.86 -7.43 -22.28
CA ALA A 366 4.48 -6.41 -21.31
C ALA A 366 5.65 -6.05 -20.37
N ASN A 367 5.86 -4.76 -20.19
CA ASN A 367 6.88 -4.23 -19.30
C ASN A 367 6.28 -3.09 -18.48
N VAL A 368 6.40 -3.19 -17.13
CA VAL A 368 5.80 -2.20 -16.23
C VAL A 368 6.68 -0.97 -16.02
N TYR A 369 7.94 -0.98 -16.47
CA TYR A 369 8.85 0.16 -16.37
C TYR A 369 8.82 1.05 -17.58
N HIS A 370 8.76 0.44 -18.77
CA HIS A 370 8.89 1.16 -20.03
C HIS A 370 7.73 0.85 -20.98
N LYS A 371 7.26 1.88 -21.65
CA LYS A 371 6.33 1.78 -22.77
C LYS A 371 7.01 1.18 -23.99
N PRO A 372 6.25 0.73 -25.01
CA PRO A 372 6.82 0.20 -26.25
C PRO A 372 7.78 1.16 -26.97
N ASP A 373 7.67 2.47 -26.75
CA ASP A 373 8.56 3.49 -27.31
C ASP A 373 9.81 3.76 -26.44
N GLY A 374 9.98 2.99 -25.34
CA GLY A 374 11.11 3.12 -24.42
C GLY A 374 10.96 4.24 -23.37
N THR A 375 9.88 5.02 -23.41
CA THR A 375 9.62 6.03 -22.37
C THR A 375 9.12 5.38 -21.08
N PRO A 376 9.44 5.94 -19.88
CA PRO A 376 9.03 5.34 -18.63
C PRO A 376 7.50 5.43 -18.42
N TRP A 377 6.92 4.40 -17.79
CA TRP A 377 5.56 4.47 -17.30
C TRP A 377 5.49 5.40 -16.07
N PRO A 378 4.63 6.42 -16.08
CA PRO A 378 4.34 7.21 -14.88
C PRO A 378 3.54 6.35 -13.89
N LEU A 379 3.75 6.55 -12.59
CA LEU A 379 2.95 5.91 -11.55
C LEU A 379 2.31 6.93 -10.61
N VAL A 380 3.00 8.03 -10.35
CA VAL A 380 2.52 9.06 -9.42
C VAL A 380 2.40 10.39 -10.15
N ARG A 381 1.24 11.03 -10.04
CA ARG A 381 1.00 12.39 -10.57
C ARG A 381 0.32 13.29 -9.54
N ASP A 382 0.55 14.59 -9.66
CA ASP A 382 -0.30 15.62 -9.05
C ASP A 382 -0.71 16.63 -10.13
N LYS A 383 -2.02 16.83 -10.29
CA LYS A 383 -2.63 17.80 -11.24
C LYS A 383 -2.05 17.72 -12.66
N GLY A 384 -1.77 16.50 -13.11
CA GLY A 384 -1.24 16.22 -14.46
C GLY A 384 0.28 16.28 -14.56
N GLN A 385 1.01 16.71 -13.53
CA GLN A 385 2.47 16.62 -13.48
C GLN A 385 2.90 15.26 -12.97
N VAL A 386 3.76 14.55 -13.71
CA VAL A 386 4.37 13.28 -13.27
C VAL A 386 5.39 13.58 -12.18
N LEU A 387 5.24 12.92 -11.04
CA LEU A 387 6.12 13.04 -9.88
C LEU A 387 7.03 11.83 -9.72
N GLY A 388 6.57 10.66 -10.11
CA GLY A 388 7.34 9.42 -10.03
C GLY A 388 6.94 8.41 -11.10
N THR A 389 7.87 7.52 -11.46
CA THR A 389 7.66 6.43 -12.41
C THR A 389 7.45 5.12 -11.70
N PHE A 390 6.89 4.13 -12.40
CA PHE A 390 6.71 2.77 -11.88
C PHE A 390 8.04 2.14 -11.45
N GLU A 391 9.08 2.32 -12.28
CA GLU A 391 10.43 1.83 -11.97
C GLU A 391 10.98 2.43 -10.67
N GLN A 392 10.89 3.75 -10.51
CA GLN A 392 11.37 4.43 -9.30
C GLN A 392 10.66 3.90 -8.06
N PHE A 393 9.34 3.74 -8.14
CA PHE A 393 8.53 3.25 -7.05
C PHE A 393 8.89 1.80 -6.68
N ALA A 394 8.92 0.88 -7.65
CA ALA A 394 9.24 -0.52 -7.41
C ALA A 394 10.67 -0.75 -6.89
N LYS A 395 11.65 0.02 -7.40
CA LYS A 395 13.03 -0.05 -6.91
C LYS A 395 13.19 0.53 -5.51
N MET A 396 12.47 1.59 -5.17
CA MET A 396 12.46 2.14 -3.82
C MET A 396 11.85 1.13 -2.82
N GLU A 397 10.71 0.54 -3.14
CA GLU A 397 10.08 -0.48 -2.29
C GLU A 397 10.99 -1.67 -2.02
N ARG A 398 11.72 -2.14 -3.04
CA ARG A 398 12.67 -3.25 -2.90
C ARG A 398 13.73 -2.98 -1.83
N VAL A 399 14.16 -1.73 -1.68
CA VAL A 399 15.12 -1.33 -0.65
C VAL A 399 14.44 -1.19 0.70
N LEU A 400 13.25 -0.58 0.76
CA LEU A 400 12.49 -0.42 2.00
C LEU A 400 12.16 -1.78 2.64
N GLY A 401 11.75 -2.77 1.83
CA GLY A 401 11.54 -4.12 2.31
C GLY A 401 10.77 -5.01 1.35
N PRO A 402 11.05 -6.31 1.35
CA PRO A 402 10.35 -7.25 0.46
C PRO A 402 8.91 -7.57 0.91
N TYR A 403 8.47 -7.05 2.05
CA TYR A 403 7.18 -7.39 2.65
C TYR A 403 6.23 -6.20 2.77
N GLY A 404 6.73 -4.99 2.99
CA GLY A 404 5.94 -3.81 3.31
C GLY A 404 5.52 -2.95 2.11
N GLY A 405 6.08 -3.16 0.92
CA GLY A 405 5.78 -2.40 -0.29
C GLY A 405 4.50 -2.82 -0.97
N GLN A 406 3.87 -1.91 -1.73
CA GLN A 406 2.58 -2.19 -2.38
C GLN A 406 2.69 -3.23 -3.50
N MET A 407 3.78 -3.22 -4.28
CA MET A 407 3.98 -4.23 -5.33
C MET A 407 4.19 -5.63 -4.73
N ALA A 408 4.96 -5.73 -3.64
CA ALA A 408 5.10 -6.98 -2.92
C ALA A 408 3.77 -7.42 -2.27
N SER A 409 2.99 -6.48 -1.74
CA SER A 409 1.67 -6.75 -1.17
C SER A 409 0.72 -7.37 -2.20
N PHE A 410 0.65 -6.82 -3.41
CA PHE A 410 -0.13 -7.42 -4.50
C PHE A 410 0.30 -8.85 -4.82
N GLU A 411 1.62 -9.13 -4.84
CA GLU A 411 2.11 -10.49 -5.07
C GLU A 411 1.75 -11.42 -3.92
N TRP A 412 1.82 -10.97 -2.67
CA TRP A 412 1.36 -11.76 -1.52
C TRP A 412 -0.14 -12.09 -1.58
N VAL A 413 -0.95 -11.25 -2.19
CA VAL A 413 -2.39 -11.50 -2.39
C VAL A 413 -2.63 -12.34 -3.64
N PHE A 414 -2.07 -11.95 -4.79
CA PHE A 414 -2.52 -12.41 -6.10
C PHE A 414 -1.65 -13.49 -6.74
N SER A 415 -0.38 -13.66 -6.32
CA SER A 415 0.54 -14.58 -6.98
C SER A 415 0.40 -16.03 -6.52
N PRO A 416 0.78 -16.99 -7.36
CA PRO A 416 0.98 -18.36 -6.92
C PRO A 416 2.14 -18.42 -5.92
N ARG A 417 2.14 -19.45 -5.07
CA ARG A 417 3.24 -19.68 -4.13
C ARG A 417 4.41 -20.35 -4.82
N GLY A 418 5.58 -19.74 -4.75
CA GLY A 418 6.83 -20.28 -5.23
C GLY A 418 7.36 -21.44 -4.37
N LYS A 419 8.40 -22.12 -4.89
CA LYS A 419 9.02 -23.28 -4.22
C LYS A 419 9.71 -22.94 -2.90
N ASP A 420 10.10 -21.70 -2.72
CA ASP A 420 10.70 -21.17 -1.49
C ASP A 420 9.67 -20.76 -0.44
N GLY A 421 8.37 -20.91 -0.75
CA GLY A 421 7.25 -20.54 0.12
C GLY A 421 6.83 -19.08 0.02
N ARG A 422 7.50 -18.27 -0.81
CA ARG A 422 7.14 -16.88 -1.10
C ARG A 422 6.26 -16.78 -2.35
N PRO A 423 5.55 -15.66 -2.57
CA PRO A 423 4.86 -15.42 -3.84
C PRO A 423 5.86 -15.37 -5.01
N GLU A 424 5.47 -15.90 -6.15
CA GLU A 424 6.19 -15.64 -7.40
C GLU A 424 5.98 -14.19 -7.83
N GLN A 425 7.05 -13.56 -8.32
CA GLN A 425 7.01 -12.16 -8.72
C GLN A 425 6.25 -11.98 -10.04
N LEU A 426 5.32 -11.03 -10.09
CA LEU A 426 4.61 -10.68 -11.32
C LEU A 426 5.56 -10.16 -12.41
N PHE A 427 6.60 -9.45 -12.02
CA PHE A 427 7.57 -8.87 -12.96
C PHE A 427 8.98 -8.88 -12.39
N ASN A 428 9.96 -8.93 -13.27
CA ASN A 428 11.36 -8.83 -12.90
C ASN A 428 11.67 -7.43 -12.35
N ARG A 429 12.16 -7.35 -11.12
CA ARG A 429 12.43 -6.08 -10.43
C ARG A 429 13.59 -5.27 -11.01
N ASP A 430 14.45 -5.90 -11.82
CA ASP A 430 15.56 -5.20 -12.48
C ASP A 430 15.15 -4.62 -13.84
N THR A 431 14.32 -5.36 -14.61
CA THR A 431 13.98 -5.02 -16.00
C THR A 431 12.55 -4.52 -16.19
N GLY A 432 11.63 -4.84 -15.28
CA GLY A 432 10.20 -4.52 -15.41
C GLY A 432 9.41 -5.50 -16.30
N ASP A 433 10.06 -6.54 -16.83
CA ASP A 433 9.39 -7.52 -17.70
C ASP A 433 8.40 -8.37 -16.91
N VAL A 434 7.18 -8.46 -17.43
CA VAL A 434 6.08 -9.22 -16.80
C VAL A 434 6.26 -10.71 -17.04
N ASP A 435 6.09 -11.53 -16.00
CA ASP A 435 6.04 -12.99 -16.11
C ASP A 435 4.65 -13.43 -16.58
N PRO A 436 4.52 -14.00 -17.81
CA PRO A 436 3.23 -14.36 -18.35
C PRO A 436 2.56 -15.52 -17.61
N ALA A 437 3.31 -16.39 -16.94
CA ALA A 437 2.74 -17.50 -16.18
C ALA A 437 2.13 -17.00 -14.85
N VAL A 438 2.79 -16.08 -14.18
CA VAL A 438 2.26 -15.43 -12.98
C VAL A 438 1.05 -14.57 -13.34
N LEU A 439 1.12 -13.81 -14.45
CA LEU A 439 -0.01 -13.03 -14.93
C LEU A 439 -1.24 -13.91 -15.25
N ALA A 440 -1.05 -15.07 -15.88
CA ALA A 440 -2.17 -15.99 -16.16
C ALA A 440 -2.86 -16.43 -14.86
N TYR A 441 -2.10 -16.69 -13.79
CA TYR A 441 -2.66 -17.00 -12.49
C TYR A 441 -3.43 -15.80 -11.90
N TRP A 442 -2.88 -14.57 -11.97
CA TRP A 442 -3.55 -13.35 -11.50
C TRP A 442 -4.87 -13.14 -12.25
N SER A 443 -4.85 -13.31 -13.57
CA SER A 443 -6.03 -13.17 -14.42
C SER A 443 -7.17 -14.11 -14.02
N ASP A 444 -6.85 -15.38 -13.90
CA ASP A 444 -7.86 -16.40 -13.60
C ASP A 444 -8.44 -16.28 -12.20
N HIS A 445 -7.67 -15.74 -11.24
CA HIS A 445 -8.05 -15.74 -9.84
C HIS A 445 -8.51 -14.37 -9.33
N TYR A 446 -7.95 -13.24 -9.83
CA TYR A 446 -8.10 -11.94 -9.18
C TYR A 446 -8.46 -10.77 -10.11
N ASP A 447 -8.37 -10.91 -11.43
CA ASP A 447 -8.84 -9.86 -12.34
C ASP A 447 -10.37 -9.78 -12.30
N ILE A 448 -10.89 -8.67 -11.72
CA ILE A 448 -12.33 -8.48 -11.52
C ILE A 448 -13.05 -8.36 -12.85
N ALA A 449 -12.49 -7.63 -13.83
CA ALA A 449 -13.09 -7.47 -15.15
C ALA A 449 -13.16 -8.81 -15.90
N TYR A 450 -12.06 -9.58 -15.89
CA TYR A 450 -12.01 -10.92 -16.48
C TYR A 450 -13.04 -11.86 -15.81
N ARG A 451 -13.12 -11.83 -14.48
CA ARG A 451 -14.12 -12.61 -13.74
C ARG A 451 -15.55 -12.27 -14.15
N LEU A 452 -15.88 -10.99 -14.27
CA LEU A 452 -17.22 -10.56 -14.68
C LEU A 452 -17.53 -10.96 -16.11
N GLN A 453 -16.60 -10.78 -17.05
CA GLN A 453 -16.77 -11.18 -18.44
C GLN A 453 -17.09 -12.67 -18.58
N ASN A 454 -16.38 -13.52 -17.84
CA ASN A 454 -16.49 -14.98 -18.00
C ASN A 454 -17.63 -15.60 -17.18
N ASN A 455 -18.13 -14.92 -16.13
CA ASN A 455 -19.10 -15.51 -15.20
C ASN A 455 -20.40 -14.70 -15.07
N TRP A 456 -20.59 -13.66 -15.87
CA TRP A 456 -21.74 -12.76 -15.74
C TRP A 456 -23.10 -13.45 -15.69
N PRO A 457 -23.41 -14.44 -16.56
CA PRO A 457 -24.71 -15.10 -16.49
C PRO A 457 -25.01 -15.77 -15.14
N ALA A 458 -23.98 -16.27 -14.46
CA ALA A 458 -24.12 -16.87 -13.12
C ALA A 458 -24.15 -15.82 -12.00
N LEU A 459 -23.44 -14.71 -12.16
CA LEU A 459 -23.33 -13.65 -11.17
C LEU A 459 -24.50 -12.67 -11.22
N LYS A 460 -25.06 -12.43 -12.42
CA LYS A 460 -26.07 -11.40 -12.66
C LYS A 460 -27.25 -11.46 -11.69
N PRO A 461 -27.87 -12.61 -11.37
CA PRO A 461 -29.05 -12.66 -10.49
C PRO A 461 -28.82 -12.02 -9.12
N ASP A 462 -27.59 -12.10 -8.60
CA ASP A 462 -27.25 -11.64 -7.26
C ASP A 462 -26.39 -10.36 -7.25
N LEU A 463 -25.85 -9.94 -8.41
CA LEU A 463 -24.86 -8.87 -8.50
C LEU A 463 -25.37 -7.62 -9.25
N ASP A 464 -26.32 -7.79 -10.18
CA ASP A 464 -26.79 -6.69 -11.03
C ASP A 464 -27.39 -5.56 -10.19
N GLY A 465 -26.94 -4.33 -10.40
CA GLY A 465 -27.36 -3.15 -9.62
C GLY A 465 -26.60 -2.93 -8.31
N LYS A 466 -25.60 -3.76 -7.97
CA LYS A 466 -24.90 -3.68 -6.68
C LYS A 466 -23.48 -3.06 -6.77
N ILE A 467 -23.02 -2.70 -7.95
CA ILE A 467 -21.68 -2.10 -8.14
C ILE A 467 -21.82 -0.60 -8.32
N HIS A 468 -21.18 0.16 -7.40
CA HIS A 468 -21.06 1.61 -7.46
C HIS A 468 -19.59 1.96 -7.32
N LEU A 469 -19.02 2.68 -8.31
CA LEU A 469 -17.61 3.03 -8.34
C LEU A 469 -17.43 4.54 -8.57
N TYR A 470 -16.58 5.15 -7.75
CA TYR A 470 -16.27 6.57 -7.80
C TYR A 470 -14.75 6.74 -7.91
N VAL A 471 -14.30 7.54 -8.88
CA VAL A 471 -12.87 7.81 -9.08
C VAL A 471 -12.66 9.23 -9.60
N GLY A 472 -11.56 9.85 -9.22
CA GLY A 472 -11.17 11.16 -9.73
C GLY A 472 -10.54 11.06 -11.12
N THR A 473 -10.87 11.97 -12.05
CA THR A 473 -10.25 11.98 -13.39
C THR A 473 -8.78 12.42 -13.37
N ALA A 474 -8.29 12.90 -12.24
CA ALA A 474 -6.88 13.21 -11.98
C ALA A 474 -6.33 12.33 -10.87
N ASP A 475 -6.84 11.09 -10.75
CA ASP A 475 -6.37 10.17 -9.70
C ASP A 475 -4.84 10.08 -9.70
N THR A 476 -4.25 10.20 -8.52
CA THR A 476 -2.80 10.32 -8.34
C THR A 476 -2.04 9.11 -8.86
N PHE A 477 -2.64 7.93 -8.78
CA PHE A 477 -2.04 6.64 -9.18
C PHE A 477 -2.61 6.09 -10.48
N TYR A 478 -3.28 6.94 -11.29
CA TYR A 478 -3.89 6.56 -12.58
C TYR A 478 -4.97 5.48 -12.50
N LEU A 479 -5.62 5.32 -11.34
CA LEU A 479 -6.64 4.28 -11.13
C LEU A 479 -7.94 4.52 -11.90
N ASP A 480 -8.12 5.72 -12.46
CA ASP A 480 -9.22 6.03 -13.38
C ASP A 480 -9.17 5.20 -14.68
N GLY A 481 -7.99 4.78 -15.13
CA GLY A 481 -7.84 3.94 -16.32
C GLY A 481 -8.53 2.58 -16.19
N ALA A 482 -8.16 1.79 -15.18
CA ALA A 482 -8.80 0.51 -14.90
C ALA A 482 -10.30 0.63 -14.63
N ALA A 483 -10.73 1.71 -13.96
CA ALA A 483 -12.16 1.98 -13.73
C ALA A 483 -12.94 2.23 -15.04
N HIS A 484 -12.35 2.94 -16.01
CA HIS A 484 -12.94 3.11 -17.35
C HIS A 484 -13.07 1.77 -18.08
N ARG A 485 -12.09 0.88 -17.97
CA ARG A 485 -12.13 -0.45 -18.58
C ARG A 485 -13.19 -1.33 -17.93
N LEU A 486 -13.24 -1.38 -16.60
CA LEU A 486 -14.28 -2.12 -15.88
C LEU A 486 -15.69 -1.64 -16.27
N LYS A 487 -15.86 -0.31 -16.39
CA LYS A 487 -17.12 0.25 -16.90
C LYS A 487 -17.48 -0.27 -18.28
N ALA A 488 -16.52 -0.27 -19.21
CA ALA A 488 -16.74 -0.74 -20.57
C ALA A 488 -17.13 -2.24 -20.60
N VAL A 489 -16.52 -3.06 -19.74
CA VAL A 489 -16.89 -4.47 -19.56
C VAL A 489 -18.35 -4.59 -19.10
N LEU A 490 -18.73 -3.87 -18.04
CA LEU A 490 -20.10 -3.96 -17.49
C LEU A 490 -21.16 -3.38 -18.47
N ASP A 491 -20.82 -2.32 -19.19
CA ASP A 491 -21.68 -1.79 -20.28
C ASP A 491 -21.90 -2.86 -21.37
N GLY A 492 -20.84 -3.56 -21.79
CA GLY A 492 -20.91 -4.65 -22.77
C GLY A 492 -21.73 -5.85 -22.30
N LEU A 493 -21.78 -6.09 -21.01
CA LEU A 493 -22.58 -7.13 -20.35
C LEU A 493 -24.04 -6.68 -20.09
N HIS A 494 -24.39 -5.44 -20.43
CA HIS A 494 -25.68 -4.82 -20.11
C HIS A 494 -26.00 -4.92 -18.61
N ALA A 495 -25.00 -4.66 -17.78
CA ALA A 495 -25.12 -4.64 -16.35
C ALA A 495 -25.64 -3.28 -15.85
N HIS A 496 -26.44 -3.29 -14.79
CA HIS A 496 -26.77 -2.09 -14.06
C HIS A 496 -25.67 -1.82 -13.04
N ALA A 497 -24.85 -0.81 -13.29
CA ALA A 497 -23.77 -0.38 -12.40
C ALA A 497 -23.62 1.15 -12.45
N GLU A 498 -23.26 1.75 -11.33
CA GLU A 498 -23.04 3.19 -11.26
C GLU A 498 -21.54 3.49 -11.28
N PHE A 499 -21.12 4.34 -12.23
CA PHE A 499 -19.76 4.86 -12.29
C PHE A 499 -19.79 6.39 -12.29
N ARG A 500 -19.00 6.99 -11.40
CA ARG A 500 -18.81 8.44 -11.34
C ARG A 500 -17.34 8.80 -11.47
N PHE A 501 -16.99 9.38 -12.59
CA PHE A 501 -15.66 9.97 -12.83
C PHE A 501 -15.73 11.44 -12.43
N ILE A 502 -15.14 11.78 -11.28
CA ILE A 502 -15.28 13.12 -10.68
C ILE A 502 -14.20 14.04 -11.24
N PRO A 503 -14.59 15.11 -11.99
CA PRO A 503 -13.64 15.94 -12.71
C PRO A 503 -12.61 16.59 -11.79
N GLY A 504 -11.31 16.43 -12.14
CA GLY A 504 -10.17 17.10 -11.51
C GLY A 504 -9.85 16.61 -10.08
N ARG A 505 -10.59 15.63 -9.53
CA ARG A 505 -10.25 15.05 -8.22
C ARG A 505 -9.09 14.11 -8.35
N THR A 506 -8.23 14.16 -7.35
CA THR A 506 -7.08 13.28 -7.15
C THR A 506 -7.46 12.10 -6.25
N HIS A 507 -6.54 11.19 -6.00
CA HIS A 507 -6.73 10.09 -5.06
C HIS A 507 -7.05 10.57 -3.64
N PHE A 508 -6.43 11.66 -3.19
CA PHE A 508 -6.48 12.13 -1.82
C PHE A 508 -7.60 13.14 -1.52
N ASP A 509 -8.21 13.73 -2.55
CA ASP A 509 -9.29 14.70 -2.36
C ASP A 509 -10.62 14.27 -2.99
N LEU A 510 -10.75 12.99 -3.34
CA LEU A 510 -11.94 12.42 -4.00
C LEU A 510 -13.24 12.72 -3.24
N TYR A 511 -13.20 12.61 -1.92
CA TYR A 511 -14.39 12.80 -1.07
C TYR A 511 -14.82 14.26 -0.89
N LYS A 512 -13.96 15.20 -1.30
CA LYS A 512 -14.19 16.64 -1.06
C LYS A 512 -15.18 17.25 -2.07
N VAL A 513 -16.21 17.93 -1.55
CA VAL A 513 -17.10 18.78 -2.35
C VAL A 513 -17.19 20.15 -1.68
N GLY A 514 -16.79 21.22 -2.38
CA GLY A 514 -16.64 22.54 -1.75
C GLY A 514 -15.61 22.49 -0.62
N ASP A 515 -16.01 22.95 0.56
CA ASP A 515 -15.16 22.93 1.76
C ASP A 515 -15.33 21.67 2.63
N ASP A 516 -16.33 20.83 2.32
CA ASP A 516 -16.57 19.59 3.04
C ASP A 516 -15.66 18.47 2.52
N PRO A 517 -14.67 18.00 3.33
CA PRO A 517 -13.70 16.99 2.88
C PRO A 517 -14.29 15.58 2.78
N TYR A 518 -15.51 15.34 3.28
CA TYR A 518 -16.18 14.04 3.31
C TYR A 518 -17.60 14.06 2.73
N ALA A 519 -17.92 15.07 1.92
CA ALA A 519 -19.25 15.21 1.32
C ALA A 519 -19.67 13.98 0.48
N LEU A 520 -18.73 13.38 -0.28
CA LEU A 520 -19.02 12.18 -1.05
C LEU A 520 -19.37 11.00 -0.13
N LEU A 521 -18.69 10.82 1.00
CA LEU A 521 -19.00 9.76 1.96
C LEU A 521 -20.41 9.92 2.53
N LYS A 522 -20.84 11.15 2.79
CA LYS A 522 -22.21 11.45 3.21
C LYS A 522 -23.24 11.06 2.12
N GLN A 523 -22.96 11.37 0.87
CA GLN A 523 -23.82 10.95 -0.26
C GLN A 523 -23.89 9.42 -0.38
N ILE A 524 -22.73 8.75 -0.29
CA ILE A 524 -22.62 7.30 -0.33
C ILE A 524 -23.45 6.66 0.80
N SER A 525 -23.34 7.17 2.03
CA SER A 525 -24.09 6.63 3.17
C SER A 525 -25.61 6.70 2.98
N TRP A 526 -26.11 7.79 2.39
CA TRP A 526 -27.52 7.93 2.06
C TRP A 526 -27.95 7.00 0.92
N SER A 527 -27.07 6.75 -0.07
CA SER A 527 -27.32 5.78 -1.14
C SER A 527 -27.47 4.35 -0.58
N MET A 528 -26.56 3.95 0.32
CA MET A 528 -26.66 2.67 1.03
C MET A 528 -27.93 2.56 1.86
N TYR A 529 -28.23 3.62 2.61
CA TYR A 529 -29.42 3.64 3.46
C TYR A 529 -30.72 3.53 2.66
N ALA A 530 -30.79 4.10 1.47
CA ALA A 530 -31.92 4.00 0.57
C ALA A 530 -32.17 2.55 0.08
N VAL A 531 -31.10 1.76 -0.08
CA VAL A 531 -31.23 0.32 -0.40
C VAL A 531 -31.82 -0.43 0.79
N ALA A 532 -31.32 -0.19 2.02
CA ALA A 532 -31.81 -0.86 3.21
C ALA A 532 -33.22 -0.40 3.64
N ARG A 533 -33.56 0.84 3.34
CA ARG A 533 -34.80 1.50 3.78
C ARG A 533 -35.47 2.25 2.62
N PRO A 534 -35.98 1.54 1.59
CA PRO A 534 -36.48 2.18 0.36
C PRO A 534 -37.66 3.12 0.65
N ASP A 535 -38.48 2.85 1.69
CA ASP A 535 -39.63 3.67 2.06
C ASP A 535 -39.30 4.76 3.11
N THR A 536 -38.04 5.00 3.36
CA THR A 536 -37.62 5.96 4.39
C THR A 536 -38.07 7.38 4.08
N LYS A 537 -38.57 8.07 5.12
CA LYS A 537 -38.86 9.50 5.09
C LYS A 537 -37.69 10.36 5.59
N LEU A 538 -36.65 9.71 6.14
CA LEU A 538 -35.44 10.41 6.57
C LEU A 538 -34.74 11.02 5.35
N LYS A 539 -34.23 12.23 5.54
CA LYS A 539 -33.47 12.97 4.53
C LYS A 539 -32.25 13.61 5.19
N PRO A 540 -31.20 13.88 4.43
CA PRO A 540 -30.07 14.64 4.94
C PRO A 540 -30.51 15.95 5.56
N ALA A 541 -30.00 16.25 6.77
CA ALA A 541 -30.17 17.57 7.33
C ALA A 541 -29.49 18.60 6.42
N VAL A 542 -30.21 19.63 6.02
CA VAL A 542 -29.65 20.74 5.25
C VAL A 542 -28.76 21.53 6.20
N ASN A 543 -27.51 21.79 5.81
CA ASN A 543 -26.66 22.71 6.56
C ASN A 543 -27.39 24.04 6.69
N GLN A 544 -27.91 24.33 7.87
CA GLN A 544 -28.14 25.73 8.23
C GLN A 544 -26.75 26.33 8.38
N ALA A 545 -26.35 27.16 7.42
CA ALA A 545 -25.13 27.94 7.56
C ALA A 545 -25.22 28.72 8.90
N PRO A 546 -24.13 28.77 9.68
CA PRO A 546 -24.11 29.53 10.92
C PRO A 546 -24.35 31.01 10.72
#